data_2652aae72ec7709d9782c27ed5e2f988
#
_entry.id   2652aae72ec7709d9782c27ed5e2f988
#
_cell.length_a   1.000
_cell.length_b   1.000
_cell.length_c   1.000
_cell.angle_alpha   90.00
_cell.angle_beta   90.00
_cell.angle_gamma   90.00
#
_symmetry.space_group_name_H-M   'P 1'
#
loop_
_entity.id
_entity.type
_entity.pdbx_description
1 polymer ?
#
loop_
_entity_poly.entity_id
_entity_poly.type
_entity_poly.pdbx_seq_one_letter_code
_entity_poly.pdbx_strand_id
1 'polypeptide(L)'
;MKTMRRGTSILLCLALLLAALPVILPVFTSATAADDQEEQLLGTLSQRFEASGPGVISSGSGDAGGKSYGAYQFSSRSDIPRAFFRWCQSSSDTYYRSIGNRLAAAYEADGGYGSSFDATWRALANEDSDGFMRVQRNYVRRSYYDPIVRSIESAVPGFDMDNYSIALRNVFWSRAVQHGVGGSSGFSSSDGRGGATGVIMRAFDALGGFANQPEAQLIEAIYNESGAVREPQSDSYGVMTGPTADKYGVTGKVLKYYDGNSGDVQLGVYARLRINEPAKAQVMLADYGFKDATVGEGVYQLRSSANSSLTATPGSSGLTLNAVTGGKNQQFRLDYHASGYYTITCQENGLRLTAGKNGVTLAKASTDKGQLWKAAVYNSGFSLQNRGTGTYLSVSSNAAGGRLVLSETALQWQLALAGAGWTLDGASYPTVNSTLTVGQTGFPFRGTLRNSYNIRRVTVSILRSNGANAITPATASPNAKSYDLSRLDDAVAFSRLGVGGYTLVIAAENTAGDNYRLESRFYVTDGSYVCLLYTSDAADD
;
A
#
# COMPACT_ATOMS: atom_id res chain seq x y z
N MET A 1 -7.64 -59.31 22.49
CA MET A 1 -7.05 -58.86 21.21
C MET A 1 -8.06 -57.93 20.54
N LYS A 2 -7.88 -56.64 20.70
CA LYS A 2 -8.66 -55.61 19.99
C LYS A 2 -7.66 -54.84 19.11
N THR A 3 -7.78 -55.05 17.83
CA THR A 3 -6.99 -54.36 16.81
C THR A 3 -7.48 -52.93 16.67
N MET A 4 -6.65 -51.97 17.09
CA MET A 4 -6.83 -50.55 16.79
C MET A 4 -6.51 -50.33 15.33
N ARG A 5 -7.50 -49.91 14.54
CA ARG A 5 -7.30 -49.31 13.22
C ARG A 5 -6.86 -47.85 13.41
N ARG A 6 -5.62 -47.59 13.08
CA ARG A 6 -5.10 -46.22 12.93
C ARG A 6 -5.74 -45.63 11.66
N GLY A 7 -6.61 -44.65 11.84
CA GLY A 7 -7.04 -43.76 10.76
C GLY A 7 -5.90 -42.80 10.44
N THR A 8 -5.25 -42.97 9.31
CA THR A 8 -4.32 -42.00 8.72
C THR A 8 -5.15 -40.86 8.15
N SER A 9 -5.19 -39.73 8.85
CA SER A 9 -5.63 -38.46 8.25
C SER A 9 -4.54 -38.02 7.27
N ILE A 10 -4.82 -38.17 6.00
CA ILE A 10 -3.98 -37.63 4.93
C ILE A 10 -4.26 -36.13 4.88
N LEU A 11 -3.38 -35.34 5.48
CA LEU A 11 -3.28 -33.92 5.21
C LEU A 11 -2.76 -33.81 3.77
N LEU A 12 -3.62 -33.40 2.85
CA LEU A 12 -3.20 -33.11 1.48
C LEU A 12 -2.46 -31.77 1.48
N CYS A 13 -1.17 -31.78 1.85
CA CYS A 13 -0.24 -30.73 1.49
C CYS A 13 0.04 -30.86 -0.01
N LEU A 14 -0.68 -30.10 -0.84
CA LEU A 14 -0.40 -29.98 -2.25
C LEU A 14 0.89 -29.17 -2.39
N ALA A 15 2.02 -29.85 -2.54
CA ALA A 15 3.27 -29.27 -3.02
C ALA A 15 3.05 -28.86 -4.49
N LEU A 16 2.88 -27.56 -4.75
CA LEU A 16 2.92 -27.00 -6.10
C LEU A 16 4.38 -26.75 -6.48
N LEU A 17 4.93 -27.62 -7.34
CA LEU A 17 6.13 -27.29 -8.12
C LEU A 17 5.86 -26.00 -8.90
N LEU A 18 6.52 -24.91 -8.52
CA LEU A 18 6.59 -23.69 -9.32
C LEU A 18 7.54 -23.96 -10.49
N ALA A 19 6.99 -24.40 -11.62
CA ALA A 19 7.64 -24.15 -12.90
C ALA A 19 7.55 -22.64 -13.12
N ALA A 20 8.68 -21.95 -13.12
CA ALA A 20 8.80 -20.55 -13.49
C ALA A 20 8.48 -20.42 -14.99
N LEU A 21 7.21 -20.23 -15.32
CA LEU A 21 6.81 -19.70 -16.62
C LEU A 21 7.03 -18.18 -16.56
N PRO A 22 7.75 -17.59 -17.51
CA PRO A 22 7.80 -16.15 -17.61
C PRO A 22 6.39 -15.65 -17.91
N VAL A 23 5.80 -14.95 -16.96
CA VAL A 23 4.57 -14.20 -17.21
C VAL A 23 4.93 -13.05 -18.14
N ILE A 24 4.66 -13.22 -19.42
CA ILE A 24 4.71 -12.11 -20.37
C ILE A 24 3.50 -11.25 -20.07
N LEU A 25 3.70 -10.25 -19.22
CA LEU A 25 2.69 -9.23 -18.97
C LEU A 25 2.59 -8.34 -20.22
N PRO A 26 1.39 -8.09 -20.73
CA PRO A 26 1.22 -7.11 -21.79
C PRO A 26 1.63 -5.72 -21.26
N VAL A 27 2.45 -5.01 -22.02
CA VAL A 27 2.82 -3.63 -21.72
C VAL A 27 1.62 -2.75 -22.07
N PHE A 28 0.86 -2.36 -21.07
CA PHE A 28 -0.26 -1.41 -21.24
C PHE A 28 0.27 0.03 -21.15
N THR A 29 -0.13 0.89 -22.07
CA THR A 29 0.41 2.24 -22.28
C THR A 29 -0.54 3.38 -21.87
N SER A 30 -1.43 3.19 -20.89
CA SER A 30 -2.30 4.27 -20.39
C SER A 30 -2.58 4.17 -18.88
N ALA A 31 -2.97 5.28 -18.26
CA ALA A 31 -3.31 5.34 -16.84
C ALA A 31 -4.54 4.46 -16.48
N THR A 32 -5.48 4.28 -17.42
CA THR A 32 -6.58 3.32 -17.31
C THR A 32 -6.07 1.88 -17.15
N ALA A 33 -4.97 1.54 -17.80
CA ALA A 33 -4.36 0.21 -17.70
C ALA A 33 -3.69 -0.06 -16.35
N ALA A 34 -3.18 0.95 -15.67
CA ALA A 34 -2.64 0.80 -14.32
C ALA A 34 -3.75 0.56 -13.28
N ASP A 35 -4.84 1.31 -13.37
CA ASP A 35 -6.02 1.11 -12.53
C ASP A 35 -6.67 -0.27 -12.79
N ASP A 36 -6.74 -0.71 -14.05
CA ASP A 36 -7.24 -2.04 -14.43
C ASP A 36 -6.34 -3.17 -13.91
N GLN A 37 -5.01 -2.99 -13.95
CA GLN A 37 -4.07 -3.96 -13.40
C GLN A 37 -4.17 -4.03 -11.88
N GLU A 38 -4.28 -2.91 -11.19
CA GLU A 38 -4.46 -2.85 -9.75
C GLU A 38 -5.76 -3.52 -9.32
N GLU A 39 -6.85 -3.33 -10.07
CA GLU A 39 -8.13 -3.99 -9.82
C GLU A 39 -8.04 -5.51 -10.05
N GLN A 40 -7.28 -5.98 -11.03
CA GLN A 40 -7.05 -7.40 -11.28
C GLN A 40 -6.23 -8.07 -10.16
N LEU A 41 -5.33 -7.34 -9.51
CA LEU A 41 -4.51 -7.85 -8.41
C LEU A 41 -5.25 -7.87 -7.07
N LEU A 42 -6.33 -7.10 -6.91
CA LEU A 42 -7.06 -7.05 -5.65
C LEU A 42 -7.73 -8.40 -5.33
N GLY A 43 -7.46 -8.93 -4.15
CA GLY A 43 -7.97 -10.22 -3.68
C GLY A 43 -7.11 -11.43 -4.07
N THR A 44 -6.05 -11.25 -4.88
CA THR A 44 -5.19 -12.36 -5.33
C THR A 44 -4.32 -12.94 -4.21
N LEU A 45 -4.01 -12.15 -3.18
CA LEU A 45 -3.23 -12.63 -2.03
C LEU A 45 -4.01 -13.73 -1.26
N SER A 46 -5.25 -13.48 -0.88
CA SER A 46 -6.06 -14.47 -0.15
C SER A 46 -6.41 -15.67 -1.04
N GLN A 47 -6.69 -15.44 -2.31
CA GLN A 47 -7.02 -16.50 -3.26
C GLN A 47 -5.97 -17.61 -3.29
N ARG A 48 -4.68 -17.27 -3.15
CA ARG A 48 -3.57 -18.26 -3.12
C ARG A 48 -3.64 -19.23 -1.93
N PHE A 49 -4.37 -18.88 -0.89
CA PHE A 49 -4.54 -19.66 0.34
C PHE A 49 -5.93 -20.29 0.47
N GLU A 50 -6.87 -19.98 -0.41
CA GLU A 50 -8.26 -20.46 -0.32
C GLU A 50 -8.49 -21.63 -1.27
N ALA A 51 -8.34 -21.44 -2.60
CA ALA A 51 -8.56 -22.51 -3.58
C ALA A 51 -7.91 -22.20 -4.93
N SER A 52 -7.71 -23.25 -5.74
CA SER A 52 -7.04 -23.17 -7.03
C SER A 52 -7.92 -22.66 -8.19
N GLY A 53 -9.20 -22.33 -7.97
CA GLY A 53 -10.05 -21.79 -9.04
C GLY A 53 -11.53 -21.59 -8.67
N PRO A 54 -12.30 -20.93 -9.56
CA PRO A 54 -13.69 -20.57 -9.28
C PRO A 54 -14.65 -21.75 -9.22
N GLY A 55 -14.29 -22.90 -9.80
CA GLY A 55 -15.14 -24.10 -9.84
C GLY A 55 -14.87 -25.11 -8.72
N VAL A 56 -13.88 -24.85 -7.84
CA VAL A 56 -13.51 -25.75 -6.74
C VAL A 56 -14.65 -25.86 -5.74
N ILE A 57 -14.92 -27.10 -5.31
CA ILE A 57 -15.89 -27.40 -4.25
C ILE A 57 -15.20 -28.34 -3.27
N SER A 58 -15.07 -27.95 -2.01
CA SER A 58 -14.58 -28.83 -0.95
C SER A 58 -15.65 -29.85 -0.54
N SER A 59 -15.21 -31.02 -0.05
CA SER A 59 -16.15 -32.06 0.40
C SER A 59 -16.90 -31.70 1.68
N GLY A 60 -16.38 -30.74 2.45
CA GLY A 60 -16.92 -30.39 3.75
C GLY A 60 -16.72 -31.46 4.85
N SER A 61 -16.00 -32.55 4.54
CA SER A 61 -15.75 -33.63 5.48
C SER A 61 -14.75 -33.18 6.54
N GLY A 62 -15.19 -33.11 7.79
CA GLY A 62 -14.37 -32.63 8.91
C GLY A 62 -14.23 -31.11 9.00
N ASP A 63 -14.85 -30.34 8.11
CA ASP A 63 -14.85 -28.89 8.12
C ASP A 63 -16.11 -28.35 8.81
N ALA A 64 -15.91 -27.48 9.81
CA ALA A 64 -16.98 -26.79 10.51
C ALA A 64 -17.83 -25.90 9.58
N GLY A 65 -17.29 -25.47 8.43
CA GLY A 65 -17.96 -24.65 7.41
C GLY A 65 -18.88 -25.42 6.46
N GLY A 66 -18.90 -26.78 6.50
CA GLY A 66 -19.59 -27.61 5.50
C GLY A 66 -18.87 -27.58 4.14
N LYS A 67 -19.60 -27.80 3.03
CA LYS A 67 -19.03 -27.60 1.70
C LYS A 67 -18.63 -26.15 1.51
N SER A 68 -17.49 -25.91 0.86
CA SER A 68 -17.03 -24.58 0.48
C SER A 68 -16.91 -24.47 -1.04
N TYR A 69 -17.35 -23.35 -1.60
CA TYR A 69 -17.50 -23.14 -3.03
C TYR A 69 -16.62 -22.04 -3.57
N GLY A 70 -15.96 -22.30 -4.69
CA GLY A 70 -15.22 -21.33 -5.46
C GLY A 70 -13.87 -20.90 -4.89
N ALA A 71 -13.27 -19.91 -5.53
CA ALA A 71 -11.94 -19.42 -5.24
C ALA A 71 -11.80 -18.79 -3.85
N TYR A 72 -12.89 -18.32 -3.27
CA TYR A 72 -12.93 -17.69 -1.94
C TYR A 72 -13.63 -18.56 -0.89
N GLN A 73 -13.82 -19.84 -1.18
CA GLN A 73 -14.32 -20.86 -0.25
C GLN A 73 -15.62 -20.43 0.47
N PHE A 74 -16.64 -20.07 -0.31
CA PHE A 74 -17.95 -19.68 0.22
C PHE A 74 -18.60 -20.83 1.00
N SER A 75 -18.67 -20.69 2.33
CA SER A 75 -19.18 -21.73 3.23
C SER A 75 -20.68 -21.94 3.04
N SER A 76 -21.07 -23.20 2.78
CA SER A 76 -22.48 -23.60 2.67
C SER A 76 -23.20 -23.54 4.02
N ARG A 77 -22.50 -23.81 5.14
CA ARG A 77 -23.09 -23.74 6.48
C ARG A 77 -23.43 -22.30 6.88
N SER A 78 -22.64 -21.34 6.42
CA SER A 78 -22.90 -19.90 6.60
C SER A 78 -23.81 -19.30 5.51
N ASP A 79 -24.35 -20.13 4.63
CA ASP A 79 -25.26 -19.74 3.54
C ASP A 79 -24.69 -18.70 2.55
N ILE A 80 -23.35 -18.60 2.49
CA ILE A 80 -22.66 -17.61 1.63
C ILE A 80 -22.94 -17.86 0.14
N PRO A 81 -22.91 -19.09 -0.41
CA PRO A 81 -23.24 -19.30 -1.83
C PRO A 81 -24.67 -18.85 -2.18
N ARG A 82 -25.63 -18.96 -1.23
CA ARG A 82 -26.99 -18.46 -1.43
C ARG A 82 -27.03 -16.92 -1.44
N ALA A 83 -26.31 -16.28 -0.53
CA ALA A 83 -26.19 -14.82 -0.54
C ALA A 83 -25.53 -14.32 -1.83
N PHE A 84 -24.51 -15.04 -2.34
CA PHE A 84 -23.84 -14.77 -3.60
C PHE A 84 -24.81 -14.84 -4.80
N PHE A 85 -25.52 -15.95 -4.99
CA PHE A 85 -26.42 -16.04 -6.16
C PHE A 85 -27.61 -15.08 -6.08
N ARG A 86 -28.11 -14.76 -4.90
CA ARG A 86 -29.15 -13.73 -4.72
C ARG A 86 -28.65 -12.35 -5.10
N TRP A 87 -27.41 -12.02 -4.72
CA TRP A 87 -26.78 -10.80 -5.16
C TRP A 87 -26.61 -10.76 -6.68
N CYS A 88 -26.19 -11.86 -7.30
CA CYS A 88 -26.11 -11.97 -8.75
C CYS A 88 -27.48 -11.71 -9.42
N GLN A 89 -28.56 -12.27 -8.87
CA GLN A 89 -29.93 -12.06 -9.38
C GLN A 89 -30.34 -10.58 -9.31
N SER A 90 -29.91 -9.84 -8.30
CA SER A 90 -30.27 -8.43 -8.14
C SER A 90 -29.43 -7.47 -9.02
N SER A 91 -28.44 -7.97 -9.74
CA SER A 91 -27.56 -7.16 -10.58
C SER A 91 -28.28 -6.62 -11.81
N SER A 92 -27.91 -5.41 -12.26
CA SER A 92 -28.28 -4.87 -13.57
C SER A 92 -27.55 -5.57 -14.73
N ASP A 93 -26.41 -6.22 -14.46
CA ASP A 93 -25.63 -6.97 -15.43
C ASP A 93 -26.34 -8.30 -15.79
N THR A 94 -26.55 -8.54 -17.08
CA THR A 94 -27.23 -9.75 -17.59
C THR A 94 -26.43 -11.02 -17.35
N TYR A 95 -25.08 -10.94 -17.40
CA TYR A 95 -24.20 -12.06 -17.14
C TYR A 95 -24.31 -12.50 -15.67
N TYR A 96 -24.29 -11.55 -14.73
CA TYR A 96 -24.47 -11.83 -13.31
C TYR A 96 -25.86 -12.44 -13.02
N ARG A 97 -26.92 -11.85 -13.59
CA ARG A 97 -28.27 -12.40 -13.42
C ARG A 97 -28.39 -13.83 -13.94
N SER A 98 -27.75 -14.15 -15.08
CA SER A 98 -27.71 -15.50 -15.62
C SER A 98 -27.11 -16.50 -14.64
N ILE A 99 -25.94 -16.16 -14.05
CA ILE A 99 -25.29 -16.96 -13.01
C ILE A 99 -26.23 -17.16 -11.82
N GLY A 100 -26.79 -16.05 -11.32
CA GLY A 100 -27.69 -16.08 -10.16
C GLY A 100 -28.91 -16.93 -10.37
N ASN A 101 -29.57 -16.84 -11.54
CA ASN A 101 -30.75 -17.61 -11.86
C ASN A 101 -30.47 -19.12 -12.01
N ARG A 102 -29.33 -19.47 -12.64
CA ARG A 102 -28.92 -20.88 -12.80
C ARG A 102 -28.62 -21.53 -11.45
N LEU A 103 -27.88 -20.83 -10.57
CA LEU A 103 -27.59 -21.35 -9.24
C LEU A 103 -28.83 -21.42 -8.34
N ALA A 104 -29.73 -20.45 -8.43
CA ALA A 104 -31.00 -20.47 -7.69
C ALA A 104 -31.88 -21.66 -8.10
N ALA A 105 -32.06 -21.90 -9.40
CA ALA A 105 -32.81 -23.02 -9.91
C ALA A 105 -32.22 -24.36 -9.45
N ALA A 106 -30.91 -24.52 -9.48
CA ALA A 106 -30.24 -25.73 -9.01
C ALA A 106 -30.37 -25.90 -7.48
N TYR A 107 -30.29 -24.80 -6.71
CA TYR A 107 -30.51 -24.81 -5.26
C TYR A 107 -31.94 -25.25 -4.89
N GLU A 108 -32.92 -24.75 -5.62
CA GLU A 108 -34.34 -25.13 -5.43
C GLU A 108 -34.58 -26.59 -5.79
N ALA A 109 -34.00 -27.07 -6.90
CA ALA A 109 -34.13 -28.47 -7.36
C ALA A 109 -33.56 -29.47 -6.32
N ASP A 110 -32.47 -29.11 -5.65
CA ASP A 110 -31.86 -29.96 -4.62
C ASP A 110 -32.43 -29.72 -3.21
N GLY A 111 -33.23 -28.69 -3.01
CA GLY A 111 -33.63 -28.23 -1.69
C GLY A 111 -32.43 -27.72 -0.84
N GLY A 112 -31.34 -27.31 -1.51
CA GLY A 112 -30.10 -26.86 -0.85
C GLY A 112 -28.85 -27.05 -1.72
N TYR A 113 -27.74 -27.33 -1.04
CA TYR A 113 -26.44 -27.51 -1.67
C TYR A 113 -26.16 -28.97 -2.06
N GLY A 114 -26.98 -29.48 -3.01
CA GLY A 114 -26.91 -30.86 -3.49
C GLY A 114 -26.11 -31.02 -4.79
N SER A 115 -26.38 -32.13 -5.47
CA SER A 115 -25.61 -32.51 -6.67
C SER A 115 -25.88 -31.61 -7.88
N SER A 116 -27.12 -31.11 -8.03
CA SER A 116 -27.46 -30.18 -9.12
C SER A 116 -26.80 -28.82 -8.91
N PHE A 117 -26.73 -28.34 -7.67
CA PHE A 117 -26.01 -27.11 -7.32
C PHE A 117 -24.51 -27.25 -7.59
N ASP A 118 -23.91 -28.36 -7.15
CA ASP A 118 -22.49 -28.66 -7.39
C ASP A 118 -22.16 -28.73 -8.88
N ALA A 119 -22.99 -29.41 -9.66
CA ALA A 119 -22.81 -29.53 -11.10
C ALA A 119 -22.92 -28.16 -11.80
N THR A 120 -23.92 -27.36 -11.42
CA THR A 120 -24.13 -26.02 -11.98
C THR A 120 -22.97 -25.09 -11.64
N TRP A 121 -22.43 -25.14 -10.41
CA TRP A 121 -21.27 -24.34 -10.00
C TRP A 121 -20.04 -24.67 -10.86
N ARG A 122 -19.75 -25.97 -11.07
CA ARG A 122 -18.65 -26.42 -11.93
C ARG A 122 -18.87 -26.06 -13.40
N ALA A 123 -20.10 -26.18 -13.89
CA ALA A 123 -20.44 -25.83 -15.26
C ALA A 123 -20.18 -24.35 -15.56
N LEU A 124 -20.57 -23.43 -14.66
CA LEU A 124 -20.31 -22.01 -14.77
C LEU A 124 -18.79 -21.71 -14.86
N ALA A 125 -17.99 -22.38 -14.03
CA ALA A 125 -16.54 -22.23 -14.06
C ALA A 125 -15.89 -22.81 -15.33
N ASN A 126 -16.44 -23.90 -15.88
CA ASN A 126 -15.94 -24.51 -17.11
C ASN A 126 -16.32 -23.71 -18.36
N GLU A 127 -17.50 -23.09 -18.37
CA GLU A 127 -17.99 -22.25 -19.47
C GLU A 127 -17.21 -20.93 -19.60
N ASP A 128 -16.95 -20.25 -18.48
CA ASP A 128 -16.21 -18.99 -18.42
C ASP A 128 -15.51 -18.85 -17.06
N SER A 129 -14.32 -19.41 -16.95
CA SER A 129 -13.52 -19.40 -15.72
C SER A 129 -13.20 -17.98 -15.26
N ASP A 130 -12.75 -17.12 -16.17
CA ASP A 130 -12.31 -15.75 -15.84
C ASP A 130 -13.52 -14.86 -15.47
N GLY A 131 -14.60 -14.97 -16.23
CA GLY A 131 -15.83 -14.26 -15.93
C GLY A 131 -16.43 -14.69 -14.60
N PHE A 132 -16.49 -15.99 -14.32
CA PHE A 132 -17.03 -16.50 -13.06
C PHE A 132 -16.12 -16.15 -11.86
N MET A 133 -14.79 -16.16 -12.06
CA MET A 133 -13.83 -15.66 -11.07
C MET A 133 -14.05 -14.18 -10.77
N ARG A 134 -14.23 -13.35 -11.81
CA ARG A 134 -14.51 -11.91 -11.65
C ARG A 134 -15.78 -11.66 -10.85
N VAL A 135 -16.86 -12.43 -11.12
CA VAL A 135 -18.12 -12.29 -10.37
C VAL A 135 -17.94 -12.65 -8.90
N GLN A 136 -17.25 -13.76 -8.58
CA GLN A 136 -16.93 -14.14 -7.20
C GLN A 136 -16.10 -13.06 -6.50
N ARG A 137 -15.06 -12.53 -7.17
CA ARG A 137 -14.23 -11.44 -6.64
C ARG A 137 -15.04 -10.18 -6.34
N ASN A 138 -15.90 -9.76 -7.26
CA ASN A 138 -16.74 -8.58 -7.09
C ASN A 138 -17.74 -8.72 -5.92
N TYR A 139 -18.25 -9.93 -5.70
CA TYR A 139 -19.06 -10.22 -4.52
C TYR A 139 -18.26 -10.06 -3.22
N VAL A 140 -17.05 -10.63 -3.16
CA VAL A 140 -16.19 -10.51 -1.97
C VAL A 140 -15.76 -9.05 -1.75
N ARG A 141 -15.40 -8.34 -2.82
CA ARG A 141 -15.08 -6.90 -2.73
C ARG A 141 -16.20 -6.14 -2.03
N ARG A 142 -17.42 -6.24 -2.57
CA ARG A 142 -18.58 -5.52 -2.07
C ARG A 142 -19.00 -5.94 -0.67
N SER A 143 -18.94 -7.24 -0.37
CA SER A 143 -19.52 -7.81 0.85
C SER A 143 -18.58 -7.83 2.03
N TYR A 144 -17.25 -7.79 1.78
CA TYR A 144 -16.22 -7.92 2.80
C TYR A 144 -15.22 -6.76 2.75
N TYR A 145 -14.55 -6.53 1.62
CA TYR A 145 -13.47 -5.55 1.51
C TYR A 145 -13.96 -4.10 1.66
N ASP A 146 -14.88 -3.66 0.80
CA ASP A 146 -15.38 -2.27 0.86
C ASP A 146 -15.98 -1.89 2.22
N PRO A 147 -16.73 -2.77 2.92
CA PRO A 147 -17.22 -2.47 4.26
C PRO A 147 -16.12 -2.23 5.29
N ILE A 148 -15.03 -3.02 5.30
CA ILE A 148 -13.95 -2.77 6.27
C ILE A 148 -13.13 -1.54 5.93
N VAL A 149 -12.89 -1.25 4.65
CA VAL A 149 -12.25 0.01 4.24
C VAL A 149 -13.03 1.20 4.78
N ARG A 150 -14.34 1.28 4.48
CA ARG A 150 -15.20 2.35 5.02
C ARG A 150 -15.22 2.40 6.55
N SER A 151 -15.22 1.24 7.20
CA SER A 151 -15.22 1.18 8.67
C SER A 151 -13.94 1.76 9.26
N ILE A 152 -12.78 1.42 8.69
CA ILE A 152 -11.48 1.94 9.14
C ILE A 152 -11.35 3.44 8.83
N GLU A 153 -11.70 3.87 7.62
CA GLU A 153 -11.68 5.29 7.23
C GLU A 153 -12.57 6.16 8.13
N SER A 154 -13.72 5.61 8.55
CA SER A 154 -14.61 6.29 9.49
C SER A 154 -14.08 6.32 10.93
N ALA A 155 -13.42 5.24 11.37
CA ALA A 155 -12.98 5.08 12.76
C ALA A 155 -11.58 5.67 13.02
N VAL A 156 -10.75 5.83 11.98
CA VAL A 156 -9.35 6.25 12.07
C VAL A 156 -9.14 7.56 11.32
N PRO A 157 -9.22 8.71 12.00
CA PRO A 157 -9.11 10.02 11.35
C PRO A 157 -7.83 10.16 10.52
N GLY A 158 -7.98 10.54 9.25
CA GLY A 158 -6.87 10.73 8.32
C GLY A 158 -6.38 9.46 7.63
N PHE A 159 -6.93 8.28 7.95
CA PHE A 159 -6.70 7.09 7.15
C PHE A 159 -7.53 7.15 5.87
N ASP A 160 -6.89 6.90 4.73
CA ASP A 160 -7.52 6.84 3.41
C ASP A 160 -6.82 5.72 2.62
N MET A 161 -7.56 4.66 2.29
CA MET A 161 -7.02 3.47 1.61
C MET A 161 -6.45 3.80 0.22
N ASP A 162 -6.92 4.87 -0.41
CA ASP A 162 -6.38 5.30 -1.70
C ASP A 162 -4.91 5.77 -1.63
N ASN A 163 -4.41 6.01 -0.42
CA ASN A 163 -3.02 6.39 -0.16
C ASN A 163 -2.07 5.20 -0.02
N TYR A 164 -2.57 3.98 -0.14
CA TYR A 164 -1.80 2.76 0.07
C TYR A 164 -1.77 1.88 -1.18
N SER A 165 -0.69 1.09 -1.31
CA SER A 165 -0.49 0.21 -2.45
C SER A 165 -1.48 -0.94 -2.48
N ILE A 166 -1.50 -1.64 -3.62
CA ILE A 166 -2.28 -2.86 -3.78
C ILE A 166 -1.89 -3.95 -2.76
N ALA A 167 -0.68 -3.92 -2.20
CA ALA A 167 -0.26 -4.88 -1.18
C ALA A 167 -1.06 -4.72 0.12
N LEU A 168 -1.14 -3.51 0.70
CA LEU A 168 -1.93 -3.27 1.90
C LEU A 168 -3.43 -3.49 1.64
N ARG A 169 -3.93 -3.10 0.46
CA ARG A 169 -5.32 -3.37 0.04
C ARG A 169 -5.63 -4.87 0.03
N ASN A 170 -4.70 -5.71 -0.45
CA ASN A 170 -4.83 -7.16 -0.40
C ASN A 170 -4.79 -7.73 1.03
N VAL A 171 -4.00 -7.13 1.92
CA VAL A 171 -3.99 -7.50 3.35
C VAL A 171 -5.35 -7.22 3.99
N PHE A 172 -5.93 -6.03 3.75
CA PHE A 172 -7.28 -5.70 4.22
C PHE A 172 -8.32 -6.69 3.68
N TRP A 173 -8.25 -7.00 2.39
CA TRP A 173 -9.11 -8.02 1.78
C TRP A 173 -8.97 -9.37 2.47
N SER A 174 -7.75 -9.84 2.63
CA SER A 174 -7.51 -11.14 3.25
C SER A 174 -8.02 -11.18 4.70
N ARG A 175 -7.80 -10.11 5.46
CA ARG A 175 -8.34 -10.02 6.83
C ARG A 175 -9.86 -9.99 6.85
N ALA A 176 -10.49 -9.31 5.88
CA ALA A 176 -11.95 -9.29 5.74
C ALA A 176 -12.54 -10.69 5.50
N VAL A 177 -11.91 -11.45 4.61
CA VAL A 177 -12.32 -12.84 4.33
C VAL A 177 -12.08 -13.75 5.54
N GLN A 178 -10.94 -13.59 6.21
CA GLN A 178 -10.51 -14.46 7.31
C GLN A 178 -11.26 -14.21 8.63
N HIS A 179 -11.53 -12.96 8.99
CA HIS A 179 -12.12 -12.57 10.27
C HIS A 179 -13.56 -12.06 10.15
N GLY A 180 -14.08 -11.92 8.95
CA GLY A 180 -15.34 -11.22 8.70
C GLY A 180 -15.22 -9.71 8.83
N VAL A 181 -16.29 -8.99 8.48
CA VAL A 181 -16.28 -7.52 8.45
C VAL A 181 -16.20 -6.88 9.84
N GLY A 182 -16.81 -7.51 10.83
CA GLY A 182 -16.98 -6.98 12.17
C GLY A 182 -18.43 -6.66 12.53
N GLY A 183 -18.66 -6.09 13.68
CA GLY A 183 -20.00 -5.88 14.23
C GLY A 183 -20.57 -7.16 14.86
N SER A 184 -21.88 -7.38 14.77
CA SER A 184 -22.56 -8.53 15.38
C SER A 184 -22.29 -9.87 14.68
N SER A 185 -21.65 -9.87 13.52
CA SER A 185 -21.36 -11.07 12.71
C SER A 185 -19.89 -11.47 12.67
N GLY A 186 -19.00 -10.75 13.37
CA GLY A 186 -17.58 -11.07 13.46
C GLY A 186 -17.19 -11.61 14.85
N PHE A 187 -15.93 -12.03 15.00
CA PHE A 187 -15.40 -12.38 16.32
C PHE A 187 -15.58 -11.21 17.28
N SER A 188 -16.39 -11.43 18.29
CA SER A 188 -16.63 -10.46 19.36
C SER A 188 -15.36 -10.34 20.20
N SER A 189 -14.91 -9.13 20.45
CA SER A 189 -13.84 -8.87 21.42
C SER A 189 -14.38 -8.10 22.61
N SER A 190 -13.70 -8.22 23.74
CA SER A 190 -14.06 -7.53 25.00
C SER A 190 -14.01 -6.00 24.89
N ASP A 191 -13.33 -5.46 23.84
CA ASP A 191 -13.24 -4.04 23.56
C ASP A 191 -14.31 -3.53 22.56
N GLY A 192 -15.25 -4.38 22.16
CA GLY A 192 -16.31 -4.05 21.20
C GLY A 192 -15.85 -3.95 19.74
N ARG A 193 -14.58 -4.24 19.46
CA ARG A 193 -13.98 -4.15 18.12
C ARG A 193 -13.90 -5.56 17.50
N GLY A 194 -14.96 -5.98 16.80
CA GLY A 194 -15.05 -7.30 16.18
C GLY A 194 -14.45 -7.37 14.78
N GLY A 195 -14.23 -8.61 14.30
CA GLY A 195 -13.83 -8.91 12.93
C GLY A 195 -12.51 -8.30 12.48
N ALA A 196 -12.34 -8.19 11.17
CA ALA A 196 -11.14 -7.60 10.55
C ALA A 196 -10.93 -6.14 10.93
N THR A 197 -12.02 -5.36 11.06
CA THR A 197 -11.94 -3.96 11.53
C THR A 197 -11.24 -3.89 12.89
N GLY A 198 -11.62 -4.73 13.84
CA GLY A 198 -11.00 -4.77 15.16
C GLY A 198 -9.54 -5.21 15.14
N VAL A 199 -9.20 -6.21 14.33
CA VAL A 199 -7.80 -6.66 14.14
C VAL A 199 -6.93 -5.51 13.61
N ILE A 200 -7.38 -4.82 12.57
CA ILE A 200 -6.63 -3.72 11.95
C ILE A 200 -6.46 -2.55 12.91
N MET A 201 -7.52 -2.17 13.62
CA MET A 201 -7.45 -1.07 14.59
C MET A 201 -6.48 -1.38 15.73
N ARG A 202 -6.49 -2.61 16.30
CA ARG A 202 -5.53 -3.01 17.33
C ARG A 202 -4.09 -3.05 16.81
N ALA A 203 -3.89 -3.45 15.56
CA ALA A 203 -2.58 -3.39 14.92
C ALA A 203 -2.07 -1.94 14.82
N PHE A 204 -2.93 -1.00 14.46
CA PHE A 204 -2.58 0.43 14.42
C PHE A 204 -2.33 0.99 15.82
N ASP A 205 -3.14 0.62 16.81
CA ASP A 205 -2.92 1.01 18.22
C ASP A 205 -1.56 0.50 18.73
N ALA A 206 -1.17 -0.72 18.39
CA ALA A 206 0.13 -1.31 18.77
C ALA A 206 1.34 -0.57 18.18
N LEU A 207 1.17 0.10 17.03
CA LEU A 207 2.18 0.96 16.41
C LEU A 207 2.17 2.40 16.94
N GLY A 208 1.24 2.74 17.85
CA GLY A 208 1.02 4.13 18.26
C GLY A 208 0.32 4.99 17.20
N GLY A 209 -0.37 4.35 16.26
CA GLY A 209 -1.07 4.95 15.14
C GLY A 209 -0.52 4.49 13.78
N PHE A 210 -1.25 4.75 12.71
CA PHE A 210 -0.85 4.38 11.35
C PHE A 210 -0.01 5.48 10.67
N ALA A 211 -0.16 6.73 11.13
CA ALA A 211 0.49 7.87 10.51
C ALA A 211 2.02 7.77 10.58
N ASN A 212 2.67 8.05 9.46
CA ASN A 212 4.12 7.97 9.32
C ASN A 212 4.73 6.57 9.54
N GLN A 213 3.92 5.52 9.45
CA GLN A 213 4.41 4.15 9.46
C GLN A 213 4.63 3.68 8.01
N PRO A 214 5.76 2.97 7.71
CA PRO A 214 5.92 2.33 6.42
C PRO A 214 4.85 1.28 6.21
N GLU A 215 4.44 1.12 4.96
CA GLU A 215 3.41 0.16 4.59
C GLU A 215 3.80 -1.28 4.99
N ALA A 216 5.10 -1.61 4.91
CA ALA A 216 5.64 -2.87 5.38
C ALA A 216 5.37 -3.13 6.87
N GLN A 217 5.50 -2.11 7.73
CA GLN A 217 5.22 -2.23 9.17
C GLN A 217 3.70 -2.31 9.45
N LEU A 218 2.87 -1.61 8.68
CA LEU A 218 1.42 -1.76 8.78
C LEU A 218 0.99 -3.20 8.45
N ILE A 219 1.53 -3.75 7.37
CA ILE A 219 1.30 -5.14 6.94
C ILE A 219 1.70 -6.11 8.06
N GLU A 220 2.91 -5.96 8.59
CA GLU A 220 3.40 -6.83 9.67
C GLU A 220 2.55 -6.73 10.93
N ALA A 221 2.24 -5.53 11.40
CA ALA A 221 1.43 -5.32 12.59
C ALA A 221 0.04 -5.95 12.45
N ILE A 222 -0.58 -5.86 11.28
CA ILE A 222 -1.87 -6.47 11.00
C ILE A 222 -1.78 -8.01 11.08
N TYR A 223 -0.73 -8.61 10.55
CA TYR A 223 -0.53 -10.06 10.65
C TYR A 223 -0.12 -10.50 12.07
N ASN A 224 0.66 -9.69 12.77
CA ASN A 224 1.02 -9.93 14.17
C ASN A 224 -0.22 -9.97 15.06
N GLU A 225 -1.13 -9.03 14.90
CA GLU A 225 -2.39 -9.04 15.63
C GLU A 225 -3.32 -10.18 15.17
N SER A 226 -3.45 -10.39 13.84
CA SER A 226 -4.31 -11.45 13.29
C SER A 226 -3.91 -12.86 13.75
N GLY A 227 -2.60 -13.12 13.82
CA GLY A 227 -2.00 -14.39 14.27
C GLY A 227 -1.49 -14.35 15.73
N ALA A 228 -1.99 -13.44 16.55
CA ALA A 228 -1.57 -13.32 17.93
C ALA A 228 -1.86 -14.60 18.73
N VAL A 229 -0.89 -15.03 19.54
CA VAL A 229 -1.01 -16.18 20.44
C VAL A 229 -1.19 -15.72 21.88
N ARG A 230 -1.86 -16.56 22.67
CA ARG A 230 -2.04 -16.34 24.11
C ARG A 230 -1.99 -17.67 24.87
N GLU A 231 -1.91 -17.61 26.18
CA GLU A 231 -2.11 -18.77 27.03
C GLU A 231 -3.56 -19.28 26.91
N PRO A 232 -3.78 -20.58 26.95
CA PRO A 232 -5.12 -21.16 26.88
C PRO A 232 -5.98 -20.70 28.07
N GLN A 233 -7.26 -20.50 27.83
CA GLN A 233 -8.28 -20.22 28.85
C GLN A 233 -9.15 -21.45 29.06
N SER A 234 -10.04 -21.42 30.05
CA SER A 234 -10.89 -22.55 30.41
C SER A 234 -11.84 -23.01 29.30
N ASP A 235 -12.15 -22.12 28.37
CA ASP A 235 -13.02 -22.35 27.20
C ASP A 235 -12.25 -22.65 25.91
N SER A 236 -10.90 -22.68 25.93
CA SER A 236 -10.07 -23.05 24.79
C SER A 236 -10.25 -24.52 24.45
N TYR A 237 -10.57 -24.84 23.20
CA TYR A 237 -10.88 -26.21 22.76
C TYR A 237 -9.62 -27.09 22.64
N GLY A 238 -8.50 -26.52 22.20
CA GLY A 238 -7.24 -27.25 22.04
C GLY A 238 -6.04 -26.31 22.02
N VAL A 239 -4.85 -26.85 22.26
CA VAL A 239 -3.59 -26.11 22.20
C VAL A 239 -2.71 -26.62 21.06
N MET A 240 -1.87 -25.76 20.53
CA MET A 240 -0.89 -26.12 19.51
C MET A 240 0.21 -26.98 20.14
N THR A 241 0.52 -28.13 19.54
CA THR A 241 1.52 -29.09 20.05
C THR A 241 2.29 -29.75 18.91
N GLY A 242 3.37 -30.45 19.28
CA GLY A 242 4.18 -31.24 18.36
C GLY A 242 5.35 -30.48 17.73
N PRO A 243 6.17 -31.15 16.91
CA PRO A 243 7.44 -30.60 16.42
C PRO A 243 7.30 -29.30 15.66
N THR A 244 6.20 -29.10 14.92
CA THR A 244 5.93 -27.85 14.21
C THR A 244 5.60 -26.71 15.16
N ALA A 245 4.83 -26.97 16.23
CA ALA A 245 4.57 -25.96 17.26
C ALA A 245 5.85 -25.58 18.01
N ASP A 246 6.72 -26.59 18.29
CA ASP A 246 8.04 -26.36 18.90
C ASP A 246 8.92 -25.49 17.99
N LYS A 247 8.98 -25.82 16.69
CA LYS A 247 9.71 -25.03 15.70
C LYS A 247 9.27 -23.56 15.66
N TYR A 248 7.97 -23.29 15.83
CA TYR A 248 7.41 -21.95 15.82
C TYR A 248 7.40 -21.27 17.20
N GLY A 249 7.79 -21.97 18.26
CA GLY A 249 7.80 -21.44 19.64
C GLY A 249 6.39 -21.18 20.20
N VAL A 250 5.39 -21.96 19.77
CA VAL A 250 3.98 -21.77 20.15
C VAL A 250 3.37 -22.99 20.86
N THR A 251 4.22 -23.94 21.25
CA THR A 251 3.78 -25.14 22.01
C THR A 251 3.06 -24.75 23.27
N GLY A 252 1.89 -25.35 23.50
CA GLY A 252 1.03 -25.10 24.66
C GLY A 252 0.19 -23.83 24.55
N LYS A 253 0.32 -23.04 23.50
CA LYS A 253 -0.44 -21.80 23.29
C LYS A 253 -1.64 -22.02 22.37
N VAL A 254 -2.54 -21.03 22.37
CA VAL A 254 -3.69 -20.93 21.48
C VAL A 254 -3.63 -19.64 20.65
N LEU A 255 -4.22 -19.67 19.46
CA LEU A 255 -4.43 -18.45 18.67
C LEU A 255 -5.57 -17.62 19.29
N LYS A 256 -5.33 -16.33 19.49
CA LYS A 256 -6.27 -15.39 20.13
C LYS A 256 -7.69 -15.44 19.52
N TYR A 257 -7.78 -15.63 18.21
CA TYR A 257 -9.04 -15.59 17.45
C TYR A 257 -9.53 -16.95 16.97
N TYR A 258 -8.82 -18.03 17.30
CA TYR A 258 -9.11 -19.38 16.81
C TYR A 258 -9.05 -20.45 17.91
N ASP A 259 -9.08 -20.07 19.16
CA ASP A 259 -8.96 -20.95 20.33
C ASP A 259 -10.11 -21.95 20.50
N GLY A 260 -11.26 -21.71 19.82
CA GLY A 260 -12.35 -22.68 19.69
C GLY A 260 -12.08 -23.83 18.70
N ASN A 261 -10.88 -23.89 18.06
CA ASN A 261 -10.50 -24.94 17.14
C ASN A 261 -9.48 -25.91 17.75
N SER A 262 -9.31 -27.10 17.13
CA SER A 262 -8.26 -28.04 17.54
C SER A 262 -6.86 -27.45 17.37
N GLY A 263 -5.89 -27.95 18.12
CA GLY A 263 -4.51 -27.46 18.06
C GLY A 263 -3.89 -27.56 16.65
N ASP A 264 -4.19 -28.62 15.91
CA ASP A 264 -3.71 -28.80 14.53
C ASP A 264 -4.28 -27.75 13.58
N VAL A 265 -5.57 -27.41 13.70
CA VAL A 265 -6.21 -26.34 12.91
C VAL A 265 -5.59 -24.99 13.27
N GLN A 266 -5.42 -24.70 14.56
CA GLN A 266 -4.78 -23.47 15.01
C GLN A 266 -3.34 -23.35 14.51
N LEU A 267 -2.58 -24.46 14.47
CA LEU A 267 -1.21 -24.49 13.98
C LEU A 267 -1.13 -24.19 12.47
N GLY A 268 -2.05 -24.76 11.69
CA GLY A 268 -2.16 -24.45 10.26
C GLY A 268 -2.51 -22.97 10.02
N VAL A 269 -3.46 -22.42 10.79
CA VAL A 269 -3.82 -21.00 10.73
C VAL A 269 -2.65 -20.11 11.18
N TYR A 270 -1.91 -20.51 12.21
CA TYR A 270 -0.71 -19.79 12.66
C TYR A 270 0.34 -19.72 11.54
N ALA A 271 0.66 -20.85 10.91
CA ALA A 271 1.60 -20.90 9.81
C ALA A 271 1.17 -20.00 8.64
N ARG A 272 -0.13 -19.99 8.30
CA ARG A 272 -0.66 -19.07 7.30
C ARG A 272 -0.46 -17.61 7.71
N LEU A 273 -0.87 -17.22 8.92
CA LEU A 273 -0.97 -15.82 9.36
C LEU A 273 0.36 -15.21 9.81
N ARG A 274 1.30 -16.03 10.27
CA ARG A 274 2.58 -15.54 10.83
C ARG A 274 3.78 -15.79 9.93
N ILE A 275 3.66 -16.70 8.97
CA ILE A 275 4.79 -17.14 8.14
C ILE A 275 4.49 -16.91 6.65
N ASN A 276 3.47 -17.62 6.13
CA ASN A 276 3.33 -17.74 4.68
C ASN A 276 2.70 -16.51 4.02
N GLU A 277 1.57 -16.06 4.55
CA GLU A 277 0.82 -14.94 3.95
C GLU A 277 1.52 -13.59 4.14
N PRO A 278 2.09 -13.25 5.33
CA PRO A 278 2.90 -12.04 5.48
C PRO A 278 4.08 -11.98 4.49
N ALA A 279 4.80 -13.08 4.30
CA ALA A 279 5.90 -13.14 3.33
C ALA A 279 5.43 -12.83 1.91
N LYS A 280 4.28 -13.38 1.49
CA LYS A 280 3.69 -13.08 0.17
C LYS A 280 3.19 -11.64 0.06
N ALA A 281 2.66 -11.06 1.14
CA ALA A 281 2.26 -9.65 1.18
C ALA A 281 3.48 -8.72 1.04
N GLN A 282 4.60 -9.04 1.67
CA GLN A 282 5.85 -8.28 1.53
C GLN A 282 6.43 -8.40 0.11
N VAL A 283 6.38 -9.58 -0.52
CA VAL A 283 6.75 -9.72 -1.94
C VAL A 283 5.85 -8.87 -2.83
N MET A 284 4.53 -8.88 -2.59
CA MET A 284 3.60 -8.03 -3.33
C MET A 284 3.92 -6.54 -3.13
N LEU A 285 4.31 -6.14 -1.92
CA LEU A 285 4.74 -4.77 -1.64
C LEU A 285 6.02 -4.42 -2.40
N ALA A 286 7.00 -5.34 -2.46
CA ALA A 286 8.22 -5.13 -3.23
C ALA A 286 7.96 -5.01 -4.74
N ASP A 287 7.03 -5.78 -5.27
CA ASP A 287 6.70 -5.80 -6.71
C ASP A 287 5.80 -4.63 -7.12
N TYR A 288 4.77 -4.34 -6.33
CA TYR A 288 3.67 -3.43 -6.68
C TYR A 288 3.50 -2.27 -5.69
N GLY A 289 4.34 -2.17 -4.67
CA GLY A 289 4.34 -1.03 -3.75
C GLY A 289 4.74 0.27 -4.45
N PHE A 290 4.38 1.37 -3.85
CA PHE A 290 4.82 2.66 -4.33
C PHE A 290 6.34 2.77 -4.19
N LYS A 291 6.99 3.15 -5.28
CA LYS A 291 8.45 3.35 -5.29
C LYS A 291 8.80 4.61 -4.53
N ASP A 292 10.05 4.69 -4.08
CA ASP A 292 10.58 5.90 -3.45
C ASP A 292 10.30 7.12 -4.30
N ALA A 293 10.10 8.24 -3.64
CA ALA A 293 9.89 9.51 -4.30
C ALA A 293 11.08 9.87 -5.19
N THR A 294 10.80 10.28 -6.42
CA THR A 294 11.82 10.77 -7.35
C THR A 294 12.26 12.20 -7.07
N VAL A 295 11.46 12.94 -6.29
CA VAL A 295 11.66 14.34 -5.92
C VAL A 295 11.48 14.49 -4.42
N GLY A 296 12.41 15.13 -3.73
CA GLY A 296 12.25 15.46 -2.30
C GLY A 296 11.07 16.39 -2.05
N GLU A 297 10.43 16.28 -0.88
CA GLU A 297 9.44 17.27 -0.47
C GLU A 297 10.10 18.64 -0.32
N GLY A 298 9.45 19.67 -0.82
CA GLY A 298 10.02 21.01 -0.79
C GLY A 298 9.22 22.01 -1.60
N VAL A 299 9.71 23.23 -1.65
CA VAL A 299 9.14 24.30 -2.45
C VAL A 299 9.94 24.46 -3.73
N TYR A 300 9.25 24.43 -4.87
CA TYR A 300 9.85 24.42 -6.19
C TYR A 300 9.22 25.47 -7.11
N GLN A 301 9.97 25.90 -8.09
CA GLN A 301 9.45 26.54 -9.29
C GLN A 301 9.30 25.47 -10.39
N LEU A 302 8.14 25.43 -11.01
CA LEU A 302 7.88 24.56 -12.15
C LEU A 302 8.33 25.26 -13.42
N ARG A 303 9.59 25.06 -13.81
CA ARG A 303 10.20 25.74 -14.97
C ARG A 303 10.03 24.91 -16.23
N SER A 304 9.78 25.58 -17.37
CA SER A 304 9.83 24.92 -18.66
C SER A 304 11.26 24.48 -18.99
N SER A 305 11.47 23.21 -19.35
CA SER A 305 12.79 22.73 -19.77
C SER A 305 13.23 23.33 -21.13
N ALA A 306 12.26 23.68 -21.98
CA ALA A 306 12.56 24.34 -23.24
C ALA A 306 12.97 25.82 -23.07
N ASN A 307 12.57 26.45 -21.96
CA ASN A 307 12.97 27.82 -21.63
C ASN A 307 12.97 27.98 -20.09
N SER A 308 14.11 27.74 -19.46
CA SER A 308 14.27 27.77 -18.00
C SER A 308 14.12 29.18 -17.38
N SER A 309 14.05 30.23 -18.18
CA SER A 309 13.70 31.58 -17.70
C SER A 309 12.21 31.78 -17.46
N LEU A 310 11.36 30.79 -17.84
CA LEU A 310 9.93 30.80 -17.65
C LEU A 310 9.50 29.77 -16.61
N THR A 311 8.54 30.14 -15.79
CA THR A 311 7.96 29.26 -14.75
C THR A 311 6.45 29.38 -14.71
N ALA A 312 5.79 28.32 -14.25
CA ALA A 312 4.34 28.31 -14.01
C ALA A 312 3.95 29.43 -13.06
N THR A 313 2.98 30.22 -13.44
CA THR A 313 2.52 31.39 -12.70
C THR A 313 1.00 31.48 -12.77
N PRO A 314 0.27 31.48 -11.64
CA PRO A 314 -1.15 31.79 -11.61
C PRO A 314 -1.45 33.19 -12.09
N GLY A 315 -2.51 33.35 -12.85
CA GLY A 315 -3.06 34.62 -13.31
C GLY A 315 -4.59 34.61 -13.31
N SER A 316 -5.20 35.72 -13.66
CA SER A 316 -6.67 35.85 -13.72
C SER A 316 -7.35 34.92 -14.72
N SER A 317 -6.63 34.50 -15.76
CA SER A 317 -7.11 33.59 -16.82
C SER A 317 -6.63 32.14 -16.68
N GLY A 318 -6.06 31.75 -15.53
CA GLY A 318 -5.50 30.43 -15.25
C GLY A 318 -3.98 30.45 -15.06
N LEU A 319 -3.34 29.29 -15.15
CA LEU A 319 -1.89 29.17 -15.01
C LEU A 319 -1.21 29.35 -16.38
N THR A 320 -0.17 30.16 -16.40
CA THR A 320 0.62 30.45 -17.61
C THR A 320 2.12 30.43 -17.31
N LEU A 321 2.95 30.31 -18.33
CA LEU A 321 4.39 30.50 -18.21
C LEU A 321 4.72 32.00 -18.22
N ASN A 322 5.45 32.47 -17.21
CA ASN A 322 5.94 33.84 -17.13
C ASN A 322 7.38 33.87 -16.67
N ALA A 323 8.03 35.03 -16.91
CA ALA A 323 9.40 35.23 -16.47
C ALA A 323 9.57 34.95 -14.96
N VAL A 324 10.65 34.31 -14.62
CA VAL A 324 10.99 33.99 -13.22
C VAL A 324 11.20 35.28 -12.44
N THR A 325 10.37 35.53 -11.42
CA THR A 325 10.50 36.67 -10.49
C THR A 325 10.89 36.25 -9.09
N GLY A 326 10.70 34.95 -8.76
CA GLY A 326 10.89 34.40 -7.42
C GLY A 326 9.73 34.68 -6.46
N GLY A 327 8.64 35.31 -6.92
CA GLY A 327 7.45 35.57 -6.09
C GLY A 327 6.78 34.30 -5.57
N LYS A 328 6.04 34.40 -4.47
CA LYS A 328 5.33 33.26 -3.86
C LYS A 328 4.29 32.63 -4.81
N ASN A 329 3.74 33.40 -5.74
CA ASN A 329 2.86 32.91 -6.81
C ASN A 329 3.55 31.99 -7.82
N GLN A 330 4.89 31.98 -7.86
CA GLN A 330 5.71 31.10 -8.70
C GLN A 330 6.35 29.95 -7.90
N GLN A 331 5.98 29.81 -6.63
CA GLN A 331 6.51 28.81 -5.72
C GLN A 331 5.42 27.80 -5.40
N PHE A 332 5.72 26.53 -5.60
CA PHE A 332 4.82 25.41 -5.41
C PHE A 332 5.45 24.42 -4.43
N ARG A 333 4.77 24.14 -3.33
CA ARG A 333 5.16 23.10 -2.40
C ARG A 333 4.74 21.74 -2.95
N LEU A 334 5.67 20.83 -3.09
CA LEU A 334 5.45 19.44 -3.39
C LEU A 334 5.46 18.66 -2.08
N ASP A 335 4.31 18.13 -1.69
CA ASP A 335 4.18 17.23 -0.55
C ASP A 335 3.93 15.81 -1.09
N TYR A 336 4.77 14.88 -0.71
CA TYR A 336 4.66 13.49 -1.13
C TYR A 336 3.51 12.80 -0.42
N HIS A 337 2.73 12.07 -1.19
CA HIS A 337 1.62 11.29 -0.71
C HIS A 337 2.00 9.81 -0.64
N ALA A 338 1.57 9.09 0.39
CA ALA A 338 1.89 7.67 0.55
C ALA A 338 1.49 6.80 -0.67
N SER A 339 0.58 7.31 -1.52
CA SER A 339 0.17 6.70 -2.79
C SER A 339 1.20 6.75 -3.92
N GLY A 340 2.40 7.31 -3.69
CA GLY A 340 3.41 7.52 -4.74
C GLY A 340 3.22 8.78 -5.56
N TYR A 341 2.27 9.63 -5.19
CA TYR A 341 1.93 10.88 -5.84
C TYR A 341 2.27 12.07 -4.96
N TYR A 342 2.29 13.24 -5.56
CA TYR A 342 2.50 14.52 -4.89
C TYR A 342 1.24 15.36 -4.95
N THR A 343 0.96 16.11 -3.90
CA THR A 343 0.16 17.31 -4.02
C THR A 343 1.07 18.50 -4.32
N ILE A 344 0.65 19.40 -5.19
CA ILE A 344 1.40 20.56 -5.63
C ILE A 344 0.63 21.82 -5.23
N THR A 345 1.11 22.52 -4.20
CA THR A 345 0.39 23.62 -3.55
C THR A 345 1.09 24.96 -3.80
N CYS A 346 0.38 25.91 -4.38
CA CYS A 346 0.87 27.28 -4.58
C CYS A 346 1.09 28.00 -3.25
N GLN A 347 2.27 28.57 -3.03
CA GLN A 347 2.65 29.20 -1.78
C GLN A 347 2.00 30.56 -1.52
N GLU A 348 1.46 31.21 -2.54
CA GLU A 348 0.80 32.51 -2.38
C GLU A 348 -0.60 32.37 -1.77
N ASN A 349 -1.35 31.35 -2.17
CA ASN A 349 -2.78 31.26 -1.86
C ASN A 349 -3.21 29.92 -1.22
N GLY A 350 -2.29 28.95 -1.10
CA GLY A 350 -2.54 27.64 -0.52
C GLY A 350 -3.43 26.72 -1.39
N LEU A 351 -3.69 27.10 -2.63
CA LEU A 351 -4.50 26.29 -3.55
C LEU A 351 -3.64 25.21 -4.22
N ARG A 352 -4.24 24.06 -4.50
CA ARG A 352 -3.59 22.91 -5.13
C ARG A 352 -3.74 22.93 -6.64
N LEU A 353 -2.67 22.57 -7.34
CA LEU A 353 -2.68 22.29 -8.77
C LEU A 353 -3.63 21.12 -9.05
N THR A 354 -4.66 21.39 -9.85
CA THR A 354 -5.77 20.45 -10.08
C THR A 354 -6.00 20.26 -11.57
N ALA A 355 -6.00 19.01 -12.01
CA ALA A 355 -6.42 18.63 -13.36
C ALA A 355 -7.89 18.21 -13.35
N GLY A 356 -8.62 18.56 -14.39
CA GLY A 356 -10.01 18.20 -14.57
C GLY A 356 -10.48 18.38 -16.01
N LYS A 357 -11.76 18.18 -16.24
CA LYS A 357 -12.38 18.30 -17.58
C LYS A 357 -12.13 19.66 -18.25
N ASN A 358 -11.92 20.71 -17.46
CA ASN A 358 -11.68 22.07 -17.93
C ASN A 358 -10.18 22.42 -18.03
N GLY A 359 -9.29 21.42 -17.96
CA GLY A 359 -7.85 21.62 -18.00
C GLY A 359 -7.19 21.74 -16.63
N VAL A 360 -6.16 22.58 -16.51
CA VAL A 360 -5.35 22.75 -15.30
C VAL A 360 -5.75 24.03 -14.58
N THR A 361 -6.07 23.92 -13.29
CA THR A 361 -6.49 25.04 -12.44
C THR A 361 -5.83 24.96 -11.05
N LEU A 362 -6.07 25.98 -10.21
CA LEU A 362 -5.81 25.91 -8.78
C LEU A 362 -7.13 25.81 -8.02
N ALA A 363 -7.26 24.83 -7.13
CA ALA A 363 -8.46 24.58 -6.34
C ALA A 363 -8.13 24.36 -4.86
N LYS A 364 -9.12 24.49 -3.99
CA LYS A 364 -8.97 24.15 -2.56
C LYS A 364 -8.57 22.68 -2.41
N ALA A 365 -7.83 22.40 -1.35
CA ALA A 365 -7.44 21.03 -0.99
C ALA A 365 -8.68 20.12 -0.86
N SER A 366 -8.63 18.97 -1.50
CA SER A 366 -9.67 17.93 -1.47
C SER A 366 -9.03 16.55 -1.64
N THR A 367 -9.84 15.51 -1.60
CA THR A 367 -9.45 14.12 -1.90
C THR A 367 -9.55 13.77 -3.40
N ASP A 368 -9.80 14.76 -4.26
CA ASP A 368 -9.91 14.56 -5.71
C ASP A 368 -8.58 14.07 -6.30
N LYS A 369 -8.62 12.94 -7.01
CA LYS A 369 -7.47 12.38 -7.75
C LYS A 369 -6.88 13.37 -8.77
N GLY A 370 -7.65 14.36 -9.22
CA GLY A 370 -7.17 15.47 -10.03
C GLY A 370 -6.11 16.35 -9.33
N GLN A 371 -5.96 16.28 -8.02
CA GLN A 371 -4.95 16.98 -7.23
C GLN A 371 -3.66 16.17 -6.99
N LEU A 372 -3.61 14.93 -7.46
CA LEU A 372 -2.49 14.02 -7.26
C LEU A 372 -1.65 13.90 -8.54
N TRP A 373 -0.35 14.13 -8.42
CA TRP A 373 0.59 14.20 -9.54
C TRP A 373 1.77 13.27 -9.32
N LYS A 374 2.04 12.38 -10.26
CA LYS A 374 3.23 11.54 -10.26
C LYS A 374 4.39 12.28 -10.92
N ALA A 375 5.44 12.54 -10.17
CA ALA A 375 6.69 13.02 -10.72
C ALA A 375 7.55 11.81 -11.14
N ALA A 376 7.96 11.76 -12.40
CA ALA A 376 8.87 10.74 -12.91
C ALA A 376 10.04 11.40 -13.63
N VAL A 377 11.23 10.80 -13.55
CA VAL A 377 12.41 11.26 -14.32
C VAL A 377 12.07 11.16 -15.80
N TYR A 378 12.26 12.24 -16.53
CA TYR A 378 12.00 12.32 -17.96
C TYR A 378 13.09 13.18 -18.64
N ASN A 379 13.94 12.52 -19.42
CA ASN A 379 15.17 13.11 -19.96
C ASN A 379 16.07 13.69 -18.82
N SER A 380 16.43 14.97 -18.91
CA SER A 380 17.23 15.67 -17.88
C SER A 380 16.37 16.44 -16.84
N GLY A 381 15.08 16.15 -16.76
CA GLY A 381 14.12 16.77 -15.85
C GLY A 381 13.08 15.78 -15.38
N PHE A 382 11.83 16.24 -15.25
CA PHE A 382 10.72 15.47 -14.74
C PHE A 382 9.49 15.61 -15.63
N SER A 383 8.69 14.56 -15.75
CA SER A 383 7.31 14.66 -16.18
C SER A 383 6.39 14.67 -14.95
N LEU A 384 5.24 15.34 -15.08
CA LEU A 384 4.19 15.38 -14.04
C LEU A 384 2.91 14.80 -14.64
N GLN A 385 2.56 13.56 -14.25
CA GLN A 385 1.36 12.87 -14.70
C GLN A 385 0.26 12.97 -13.65
N ASN A 386 -0.93 13.35 -14.06
CA ASN A 386 -2.07 13.46 -13.15
C ASN A 386 -2.75 12.10 -12.93
N ARG A 387 -3.08 11.78 -11.68
CA ARG A 387 -3.73 10.52 -11.31
C ARG A 387 -5.18 10.43 -11.79
N GLY A 388 -5.93 11.54 -11.74
CA GLY A 388 -7.36 11.56 -12.07
C GLY A 388 -7.65 11.50 -13.56
N THR A 389 -6.78 12.08 -14.38
CA THR A 389 -6.98 12.16 -15.85
C THR A 389 -6.04 11.24 -16.64
N GLY A 390 -4.96 10.77 -16.02
CA GLY A 390 -3.92 9.98 -16.68
C GLY A 390 -3.01 10.80 -17.63
N THR A 391 -3.30 12.08 -17.83
CA THR A 391 -2.58 12.97 -18.75
C THR A 391 -1.46 13.71 -18.05
N TYR A 392 -0.57 14.32 -18.82
CA TYR A 392 0.60 15.03 -18.31
C TYR A 392 0.36 16.53 -18.25
N LEU A 393 0.95 17.18 -17.23
CA LEU A 393 1.07 18.63 -17.22
C LEU A 393 1.94 19.07 -18.40
N SER A 394 1.40 19.94 -19.22
CA SER A 394 2.02 20.44 -20.43
C SER A 394 1.75 21.94 -20.58
N VAL A 395 2.21 22.53 -21.68
CA VAL A 395 1.97 23.93 -22.04
C VAL A 395 1.49 24.06 -23.48
N SER A 396 0.63 25.04 -23.72
CA SER A 396 0.17 25.35 -25.08
C SER A 396 1.28 25.96 -25.95
N SER A 397 2.29 26.57 -25.32
CA SER A 397 3.46 27.16 -25.97
C SER A 397 4.59 27.31 -24.94
N ASN A 398 5.84 27.09 -25.32
CA ASN A 398 7.03 27.34 -24.51
C ASN A 398 7.49 28.80 -24.48
N ALA A 399 6.59 29.73 -24.75
CA ALA A 399 6.81 31.19 -24.68
C ALA A 399 6.10 31.82 -23.48
N ALA A 400 6.45 33.03 -23.13
CA ALA A 400 5.74 33.81 -22.12
C ALA A 400 4.24 33.93 -22.49
N GLY A 401 3.36 33.72 -21.53
CA GLY A 401 1.91 33.63 -21.72
C GLY A 401 1.40 32.26 -22.17
N GLY A 402 2.26 31.28 -22.47
CA GLY A 402 1.86 29.88 -22.74
C GLY A 402 1.04 29.31 -21.59
N ARG A 403 -0.17 28.81 -21.86
CA ARG A 403 -1.08 28.26 -20.84
C ARG A 403 -0.64 26.88 -20.42
N LEU A 404 -0.77 26.56 -19.12
CA LEU A 404 -0.66 25.20 -18.65
C LEU A 404 -1.90 24.41 -19.10
N VAL A 405 -1.67 23.27 -19.72
CA VAL A 405 -2.69 22.39 -20.31
C VAL A 405 -2.42 20.93 -19.94
N LEU A 406 -3.38 20.07 -20.21
CA LEU A 406 -3.20 18.61 -20.12
C LEU A 406 -2.88 18.05 -21.51
N SER A 407 -2.01 17.05 -21.59
CA SER A 407 -1.57 16.40 -22.82
C SER A 407 -1.38 14.90 -22.59
N GLU A 408 -1.66 14.09 -23.63
CA GLU A 408 -1.32 12.67 -23.66
C GLU A 408 0.21 12.44 -23.76
N THR A 409 0.95 13.45 -24.19
CA THR A 409 2.41 13.38 -24.33
C THR A 409 3.08 14.11 -23.17
N ALA A 410 4.06 13.42 -22.54
CA ALA A 410 4.85 14.00 -21.46
C ALA A 410 5.63 15.24 -21.93
N LEU A 411 5.60 16.30 -21.10
CA LEU A 411 6.47 17.46 -21.23
C LEU A 411 7.54 17.38 -20.15
N GLN A 412 8.76 17.78 -20.49
CA GLN A 412 9.86 17.90 -19.54
C GLN A 412 9.77 19.19 -18.74
N TRP A 413 9.74 19.06 -17.42
CA TRP A 413 9.81 20.16 -16.47
C TRP A 413 11.14 20.15 -15.73
N GLN A 414 11.62 21.31 -15.33
CA GLN A 414 12.66 21.48 -14.33
C GLN A 414 12.01 21.91 -13.02
N LEU A 415 12.17 21.09 -12.00
CA LEU A 415 11.76 21.39 -10.63
C LEU A 415 12.92 22.12 -9.93
N ALA A 416 12.96 23.44 -10.12
CA ALA A 416 14.00 24.27 -9.50
C ALA A 416 13.54 24.63 -8.09
N LEU A 417 14.37 24.29 -7.08
CA LEU A 417 14.09 24.67 -5.70
C LEU A 417 13.86 26.17 -5.59
N ALA A 418 12.81 26.56 -4.89
CA ALA A 418 12.45 27.95 -4.70
C ALA A 418 13.35 28.58 -3.61
N GLY A 419 13.90 29.70 -3.97
CA GLY A 419 14.86 30.46 -3.21
C GLY A 419 15.93 30.97 -4.17
N ALA A 420 16.33 32.22 -4.06
CA ALA A 420 17.19 32.87 -5.03
C ALA A 420 18.49 32.09 -5.23
N GLY A 421 18.58 31.31 -6.31
CA GLY A 421 19.79 30.66 -6.76
C GLY A 421 20.32 29.49 -5.96
N TRP A 422 19.50 28.83 -5.12
CA TRP A 422 19.90 27.60 -4.43
C TRP A 422 19.86 26.39 -5.37
N THR A 423 20.94 25.58 -5.33
CA THR A 423 20.98 24.23 -5.94
C THR A 423 21.60 23.23 -4.97
N LEU A 424 21.19 21.98 -5.08
CA LEU A 424 21.78 20.83 -4.40
C LEU A 424 22.15 19.79 -5.46
N ASP A 425 23.46 19.68 -5.74
CA ASP A 425 24.00 18.83 -6.79
C ASP A 425 24.60 17.55 -6.20
N GLY A 426 24.48 16.43 -6.91
CA GLY A 426 25.08 15.14 -6.53
C GLY A 426 24.60 14.63 -5.17
N ALA A 427 23.33 14.88 -4.84
CA ALA A 427 22.78 14.56 -3.53
C ALA A 427 22.62 13.05 -3.32
N SER A 428 23.02 12.58 -2.13
CA SER A 428 22.72 11.27 -1.60
C SER A 428 22.22 11.43 -0.16
N TYR A 429 20.96 11.11 0.07
CA TYR A 429 20.29 11.15 1.37
C TYR A 429 19.08 10.19 1.33
N PRO A 430 18.53 9.76 2.49
CA PRO A 430 17.30 8.96 2.49
C PRO A 430 16.17 9.73 1.79
N THR A 431 15.72 9.21 0.65
CA THR A 431 14.60 9.78 -0.12
C THR A 431 13.26 9.48 0.55
N VAL A 432 12.21 10.17 0.13
CA VAL A 432 10.88 10.00 0.72
C VAL A 432 10.43 8.55 0.62
N ASN A 433 9.99 8.00 1.76
CA ASN A 433 9.60 6.60 1.97
C ASN A 433 10.73 5.55 1.81
N SER A 434 11.98 5.96 1.69
CA SER A 434 13.09 5.00 1.73
C SER A 434 13.19 4.33 3.11
N THR A 435 13.71 3.11 3.13
CA THR A 435 13.90 2.32 4.34
C THR A 435 15.38 2.05 4.56
N LEU A 436 15.86 2.35 5.76
CA LEU A 436 17.19 1.99 6.24
C LEU A 436 17.08 0.85 7.26
N THR A 437 18.16 0.07 7.41
CA THR A 437 18.24 -0.94 8.46
C THR A 437 18.94 -0.35 9.70
N VAL A 438 18.46 -0.70 10.90
CA VAL A 438 19.10 -0.30 12.16
C VAL A 438 20.57 -0.69 12.15
N GLY A 439 21.44 0.25 12.54
CA GLY A 439 22.87 0.03 12.56
C GLY A 439 23.52 -0.04 11.19
N GLN A 440 22.78 0.20 10.10
CA GLN A 440 23.36 0.27 8.76
C GLN A 440 24.47 1.31 8.75
N THR A 441 25.70 0.83 8.67
CA THR A 441 26.88 1.68 8.47
C THR A 441 27.00 1.99 6.98
N GLY A 442 27.35 3.25 6.64
CA GLY A 442 27.72 3.60 5.28
C GLY A 442 26.58 4.08 4.37
N PHE A 443 25.45 4.57 4.91
CA PHE A 443 24.60 5.43 4.10
C PHE A 443 25.31 6.77 3.89
N PRO A 444 25.82 7.07 2.69
CA PRO A 444 26.62 8.28 2.50
C PRO A 444 25.70 9.50 2.41
N PHE A 445 25.83 10.41 3.37
CA PHE A 445 25.21 11.72 3.27
C PHE A 445 26.09 12.62 2.41
N ARG A 446 25.67 12.92 1.20
CA ARG A 446 26.45 13.63 0.16
C ARG A 446 25.61 14.71 -0.50
N GLY A 447 26.29 15.61 -1.17
CA GLY A 447 25.74 16.64 -2.03
C GLY A 447 26.47 17.96 -1.87
N THR A 448 26.47 18.77 -2.93
CA THR A 448 27.02 20.13 -2.88
C THR A 448 25.87 21.13 -2.96
N LEU A 449 25.64 21.81 -1.84
CA LEU A 449 24.70 22.92 -1.76
C LEU A 449 25.40 24.18 -2.32
N ARG A 450 24.73 24.90 -3.24
CA ARG A 450 25.27 26.11 -3.86
C ARG A 450 24.26 27.24 -3.79
N ASN A 451 24.79 28.48 -3.76
CA ASN A 451 24.00 29.69 -3.88
C ASN A 451 24.84 30.80 -4.56
N SER A 452 24.19 31.78 -5.16
CA SER A 452 24.85 32.98 -5.73
C SER A 452 25.47 33.89 -4.67
N TYR A 453 24.92 33.88 -3.45
CA TYR A 453 25.47 34.55 -2.26
C TYR A 453 26.18 33.55 -1.36
N ASN A 454 27.01 34.05 -0.44
CA ASN A 454 27.67 33.17 0.52
C ASN A 454 26.66 32.51 1.43
N ILE A 455 26.81 31.21 1.66
CA ILE A 455 25.99 30.41 2.57
C ILE A 455 26.45 30.75 4.00
N ARG A 456 25.56 31.38 4.74
CA ARG A 456 25.83 31.82 6.13
C ARG A 456 25.74 30.63 7.07
N ARG A 457 24.74 29.76 6.91
CA ARG A 457 24.53 28.62 7.78
C ARG A 457 23.90 27.47 6.97
N VAL A 458 24.31 26.25 7.31
CA VAL A 458 23.67 25.00 6.91
C VAL A 458 23.33 24.24 8.19
N THR A 459 22.12 23.72 8.29
CA THR A 459 21.68 22.88 9.41
C THR A 459 21.01 21.62 8.85
N VAL A 460 21.45 20.46 9.34
CA VAL A 460 20.84 19.19 9.03
C VAL A 460 20.24 18.60 10.30
N SER A 461 18.97 18.32 10.29
CA SER A 461 18.23 17.76 11.42
C SER A 461 17.55 16.46 11.00
N ILE A 462 17.46 15.51 11.92
CA ILE A 462 16.61 14.33 11.78
C ILE A 462 15.56 14.41 12.88
N LEU A 463 14.30 14.54 12.47
CA LEU A 463 13.17 14.71 13.37
C LEU A 463 12.42 13.39 13.53
N ARG A 464 11.92 13.11 14.73
CA ARG A 464 10.94 12.07 15.02
C ARG A 464 9.55 12.52 14.55
N SER A 465 8.60 11.62 14.51
CA SER A 465 7.19 11.91 14.16
C SER A 465 6.54 13.01 15.01
N ASN A 466 7.00 13.19 16.26
CA ASN A 466 6.53 14.25 17.16
C ASN A 466 7.26 15.61 16.96
N GLY A 467 8.11 15.73 15.93
CA GLY A 467 8.89 16.94 15.63
C GLY A 467 10.16 17.14 16.48
N ALA A 468 10.42 16.29 17.47
CA ALA A 468 11.62 16.38 18.27
C ALA A 468 12.84 15.86 17.49
N ASN A 469 14.03 16.43 17.74
CA ASN A 469 15.28 15.94 17.17
C ASN A 469 15.56 14.51 17.60
N ALA A 470 15.84 13.63 16.64
CA ALA A 470 16.26 12.26 16.90
C ALA A 470 17.74 12.16 17.24
N ILE A 471 18.54 13.04 16.65
CA ILE A 471 19.96 13.27 16.94
C ILE A 471 20.21 14.77 17.10
N THR A 472 21.34 15.15 17.65
CA THR A 472 21.73 16.56 17.71
C THR A 472 21.87 17.13 16.29
N PRO A 473 21.22 18.27 15.97
CA PRO A 473 21.35 18.87 14.65
C PRO A 473 22.80 19.18 14.29
N ALA A 474 23.21 18.78 13.09
CA ALA A 474 24.52 19.09 12.55
C ALA A 474 24.50 20.48 11.91
N THR A 475 25.42 21.35 12.26
CA THR A 475 25.43 22.74 11.77
C THR A 475 26.81 23.13 11.26
N ALA A 476 26.83 23.88 10.15
CA ALA A 476 28.03 24.50 9.61
C ALA A 476 27.75 25.96 9.23
N SER A 477 28.83 26.78 9.27
CA SER A 477 28.80 28.19 8.84
C SER A 477 29.89 28.43 7.78
N PRO A 478 29.69 27.98 6.55
CA PRO A 478 30.75 27.90 5.53
C PRO A 478 31.23 29.25 5.05
N ASN A 479 30.39 30.28 5.09
CA ASN A 479 30.67 31.60 4.52
C ASN A 479 31.27 31.55 3.09
N ALA A 480 30.73 30.65 2.27
CA ALA A 480 31.17 30.39 0.91
C ALA A 480 29.94 30.15 0.03
N LYS A 481 30.10 30.33 -1.29
CA LYS A 481 29.01 30.11 -2.27
C LYS A 481 28.64 28.65 -2.47
N SER A 482 29.40 27.73 -1.92
CA SER A 482 29.14 26.30 -1.96
C SER A 482 29.51 25.61 -0.68
N TYR A 483 28.80 24.54 -0.34
CA TYR A 483 29.10 23.69 0.81
C TYR A 483 28.86 22.21 0.47
N ASP A 484 29.87 21.39 0.75
CA ASP A 484 29.81 19.94 0.60
C ASP A 484 29.23 19.34 1.87
N LEU A 485 28.02 18.75 1.72
CA LEU A 485 27.29 18.11 2.83
C LEU A 485 28.00 16.88 3.39
N SER A 486 28.95 16.27 2.65
CA SER A 486 29.74 15.14 3.16
C SER A 486 30.53 15.48 4.44
N ARG A 487 30.82 16.76 4.66
CA ARG A 487 31.46 17.25 5.88
C ARG A 487 30.61 17.12 7.14
N LEU A 488 29.31 16.85 6.98
CA LEU A 488 28.37 16.60 8.07
C LEU A 488 28.02 15.11 8.22
N ASP A 489 28.59 14.22 7.39
CA ASP A 489 28.24 12.80 7.34
C ASP A 489 28.33 12.13 8.72
N ASP A 490 29.45 12.31 9.42
CA ASP A 490 29.66 11.74 10.75
C ASP A 490 28.70 12.30 11.82
N ALA A 491 28.32 13.57 11.69
CA ALA A 491 27.41 14.23 12.63
C ALA A 491 25.95 13.81 12.39
N VAL A 492 25.60 13.56 11.14
CA VAL A 492 24.24 13.13 10.76
C VAL A 492 23.98 11.64 11.10
N ALA A 493 24.99 10.81 11.13
CA ALA A 493 25.07 9.43 11.65
C ALA A 493 23.73 8.63 11.64
N PHE A 494 23.21 8.29 10.47
CA PHE A 494 21.97 7.50 10.33
C PHE A 494 22.03 6.15 11.06
N SER A 495 23.21 5.57 11.24
CA SER A 495 23.44 4.33 11.99
C SER A 495 23.05 4.40 13.48
N ARG A 496 22.86 5.59 14.04
CA ARG A 496 22.43 5.81 15.43
C ARG A 496 20.91 5.81 15.61
N LEU A 497 20.16 5.75 14.52
CA LEU A 497 18.71 5.77 14.58
C LEU A 497 18.17 4.39 14.95
N GLY A 498 17.24 4.34 15.89
CA GLY A 498 16.45 3.14 16.19
C GLY A 498 15.31 2.94 15.18
N VAL A 499 14.58 1.85 15.34
CA VAL A 499 13.37 1.58 14.53
C VAL A 499 12.37 2.72 14.66
N GLY A 500 11.85 3.22 13.54
CA GLY A 500 10.84 4.27 13.53
C GLY A 500 10.82 5.12 12.25
N GLY A 501 9.85 6.02 12.18
CA GLY A 501 9.71 7.01 11.12
C GLY A 501 10.44 8.31 11.47
N TYR A 502 11.11 8.88 10.48
CA TYR A 502 11.94 10.08 10.63
C TYR A 502 11.74 11.05 9.47
N THR A 503 12.03 12.33 9.73
CA THR A 503 12.12 13.37 8.68
C THR A 503 13.52 13.98 8.70
N LEU A 504 14.27 13.80 7.60
CA LEU A 504 15.48 14.54 7.34
C LEU A 504 15.10 15.96 6.92
N VAL A 505 15.72 16.96 7.50
CA VAL A 505 15.58 18.37 7.14
C VAL A 505 16.96 18.94 6.82
N ILE A 506 17.15 19.40 5.59
CA ILE A 506 18.32 20.18 5.19
C ILE A 506 17.87 21.63 5.07
N ALA A 507 18.34 22.49 5.95
CA ALA A 507 18.04 23.91 5.94
C ALA A 507 19.32 24.73 5.73
N ALA A 508 19.24 25.81 4.97
CA ALA A 508 20.35 26.74 4.84
C ALA A 508 19.85 28.18 4.72
N GLU A 509 20.72 29.12 5.09
CA GLU A 509 20.51 30.56 4.98
C GLU A 509 21.74 31.17 4.31
N ASN A 510 21.51 32.08 3.35
CA ASN A 510 22.59 32.84 2.72
C ASN A 510 22.79 34.23 3.39
N THR A 511 23.79 34.96 2.97
CA THR A 511 24.10 36.32 3.50
C THR A 511 23.10 37.38 3.03
N ALA A 512 22.26 37.09 2.03
CA ALA A 512 21.15 37.94 1.59
C ALA A 512 19.86 37.70 2.40
N GLY A 513 19.85 36.70 3.29
CA GLY A 513 18.66 36.34 4.08
C GLY A 513 17.71 35.35 3.41
N ASP A 514 18.09 34.81 2.24
CA ASP A 514 17.28 33.79 1.56
C ASP A 514 17.48 32.43 2.24
N ASN A 515 16.40 31.70 2.39
CA ASN A 515 16.37 30.41 3.03
C ASN A 515 16.19 29.28 2.02
N TYR A 516 16.83 28.16 2.29
CA TYR A 516 16.64 26.87 1.64
C TYR A 516 16.09 25.88 2.65
N ARG A 517 15.16 25.03 2.24
CA ARG A 517 14.66 23.95 3.07
C ARG A 517 14.24 22.79 2.19
N LEU A 518 14.79 21.62 2.49
CA LEU A 518 14.41 20.34 1.92
C LEU A 518 14.02 19.41 3.06
N GLU A 519 12.93 18.69 2.89
CA GLU A 519 12.46 17.68 3.83
C GLU A 519 12.32 16.35 3.12
N SER A 520 12.72 15.26 3.78
CA SER A 520 12.58 13.90 3.28
C SER A 520 12.19 12.96 4.40
N ARG A 521 11.02 12.35 4.31
CA ARG A 521 10.54 11.33 5.26
C ARG A 521 11.09 9.97 4.89
N PHE A 522 11.65 9.26 5.85
CA PHE A 522 12.22 7.94 5.68
C PHE A 522 11.99 7.09 6.92
N TYR A 523 12.31 5.80 6.82
CA TYR A 523 12.07 4.83 7.89
C TYR A 523 13.33 4.08 8.23
N VAL A 524 13.42 3.62 9.49
CA VAL A 524 14.47 2.72 9.96
C VAL A 524 13.80 1.46 10.50
N THR A 525 14.21 0.29 10.00
CA THR A 525 13.71 -1.02 10.43
C THR A 525 14.83 -1.86 11.04
N ASP A 526 14.49 -2.89 11.77
CA ASP A 526 15.47 -3.81 12.38
C ASP A 526 16.03 -4.86 11.41
N GLY A 527 15.64 -4.79 10.13
CA GLY A 527 16.10 -5.73 9.10
C GLY A 527 15.45 -7.12 9.17
N SER A 528 14.55 -7.36 10.11
CA SER A 528 13.85 -8.64 10.24
C SER A 528 12.99 -9.02 9.02
N TYR A 529 12.74 -8.06 8.14
CA TYR A 529 12.02 -8.26 6.87
C TYR A 529 12.83 -9.00 5.80
N VAL A 530 14.15 -8.94 5.85
CA VAL A 530 15.02 -9.55 4.82
C VAL A 530 15.19 -11.06 5.02
N CYS A 531 15.09 -11.54 6.26
CA CYS A 531 15.26 -12.96 6.58
C CYS A 531 14.10 -13.87 6.17
N LEU A 532 12.88 -13.33 5.99
CA LEU A 532 11.71 -14.14 5.63
C LEU A 532 11.63 -14.47 4.14
N LEU A 533 12.38 -13.78 3.28
CA LEU A 533 12.41 -14.04 1.84
C LEU A 533 13.28 -15.25 1.45
N TYR A 534 14.22 -15.67 2.31
CA TYR A 534 15.19 -16.74 2.00
C TYR A 534 14.93 -18.09 2.69
N THR A 535 13.96 -18.17 3.61
CA THR A 535 13.69 -19.42 4.34
C THR A 535 12.51 -20.24 3.79
N SER A 536 11.83 -19.77 2.75
CA SER A 536 10.72 -20.52 2.15
C SER A 536 11.16 -21.70 1.27
N ASP A 537 12.44 -21.75 0.84
CA ASP A 537 12.96 -22.83 -0.02
C ASP A 537 13.54 -24.02 0.76
N ALA A 538 13.58 -23.94 2.10
CA ALA A 538 14.16 -25.00 2.94
C ALA A 538 13.12 -25.89 3.65
N ALA A 539 11.84 -25.75 3.35
CA ALA A 539 10.76 -26.52 3.98
C ALA A 539 10.13 -27.58 3.06
N ASP A 540 10.70 -27.81 1.87
CA ASP A 540 10.22 -28.81 0.89
C ASP A 540 11.17 -30.03 0.76
N ASP A 541 11.94 -30.39 1.82
CA ASP A 541 12.60 -31.71 1.92
C ASP A 541 12.03 -32.53 3.08
#